data_3d26c9f31000ff375172a82c67769b24
#
_entry.id   3d26c9f31000ff375172a82c67769b24
#
_cell.length_a   1.000
_cell.length_b   1.000
_cell.length_c   1.000
_cell.angle_alpha   90.00
_cell.angle_beta   90.00
_cell.angle_gamma   90.00
#
_symmetry.space_group_name_H-M   'P 1'
#
loop_
_entity.id
_entity.type
_entity.pdbx_description
1 polymer ?
#
loop_
_entity_poly.entity_id
_entity_poly.type
_entity_poly.pdbx_seq_one_letter_code
_entity_poly.pdbx_strand_id
1 'polypeptide(L)'
;MFENDEIDPVIKAETVFIQECYPEEVKQADSLIGEWLKANGFTKQAEEYGLLSFDIHVQTMKRTLVDKVFALCDYMLLDDMQKHSRHIYDIYQLLGRVELNEEFRALIHRVREDRKYHSLCVSAQNNADIPALLEQVIETECYKKDYEEHTRTMLYTPCNYEEAITGLKKIIDSGMFGKDEEYEKNTVHISVSSASKIASYKEYRIFAMPEHDKYGDYAYKIPNKFISINRSEKAIVFHLPKDYVVRLKNGRTNQTAELTVTEFVAEVAGKDESAYGMKIIRPSQTANGGNTPKKKKTDFNSK
;
A
#
# COMPACT_ATOMS: atom_id res chain seq x y z
N MET A 1 16.92 30.47 23.12
CA MET A 1 15.50 30.16 22.96
C MET A 1 15.28 30.22 21.44
N PHE A 2 14.97 29.10 20.82
CA PHE A 2 14.77 29.06 19.37
C PHE A 2 13.35 29.56 19.11
N GLU A 3 13.20 30.77 18.62
CA GLU A 3 11.92 31.36 18.20
C GLU A 3 11.60 30.91 16.77
N ASN A 4 11.56 29.61 16.54
CA ASN A 4 11.06 29.09 15.27
C ASN A 4 9.77 28.32 15.59
N ASP A 5 8.63 28.95 15.37
CA ASP A 5 7.29 28.41 15.59
C ASP A 5 7.01 27.12 14.78
N GLU A 6 7.91 26.78 13.85
CA GLU A 6 7.81 25.58 13.00
C GLU A 6 8.49 24.34 13.61
N ILE A 7 9.28 24.50 14.68
CA ILE A 7 9.94 23.37 15.35
C ILE A 7 9.10 22.98 16.58
N ASP A 8 8.54 21.78 16.55
CA ASP A 8 7.87 21.21 17.70
C ASP A 8 8.86 21.12 18.88
N PRO A 9 8.59 21.75 20.03
CA PRO A 9 9.53 21.80 21.17
C PRO A 9 9.64 20.45 21.92
N VAL A 10 9.01 19.40 21.40
CA VAL A 10 9.01 18.06 22.01
C VAL A 10 9.80 17.06 21.20
N ILE A 11 10.49 16.17 21.89
CA ILE A 11 11.10 14.99 21.29
C ILE A 11 10.01 13.92 21.21
N LYS A 12 9.65 13.54 20.00
CA LYS A 12 8.65 12.48 19.75
C LYS A 12 9.36 11.15 19.53
N ALA A 13 9.12 10.18 20.41
CA ALA A 13 9.54 8.80 20.22
C ALA A 13 8.33 7.98 19.73
N GLU A 14 8.48 7.36 18.57
CA GLU A 14 7.46 6.48 17.99
C GLU A 14 7.96 5.04 17.97
N THR A 15 7.13 4.12 18.44
CA THR A 15 7.41 2.68 18.39
C THR A 15 6.31 1.97 17.61
N VAL A 16 6.71 1.11 16.67
CA VAL A 16 5.80 0.34 15.84
C VAL A 16 6.11 -1.14 16.00
N PHE A 17 5.11 -1.94 16.40
CA PHE A 17 5.24 -3.38 16.60
C PHE A 17 4.63 -4.21 15.46
N ILE A 18 4.40 -3.61 14.30
CA ILE A 18 3.44 -4.16 13.32
C ILE A 18 4.15 -4.80 12.13
N GLN A 19 5.41 -4.49 11.91
CA GLN A 19 6.17 -4.93 10.75
C GLN A 19 7.53 -5.48 11.15
N GLU A 20 7.95 -6.52 10.46
CA GLU A 20 9.33 -6.96 10.52
C GLU A 20 10.21 -5.90 9.85
N CYS A 21 11.35 -5.57 10.47
CA CYS A 21 12.28 -4.58 9.93
C CYS A 21 13.38 -5.20 9.04
N TYR A 22 13.33 -6.50 8.82
CA TYR A 22 14.34 -7.21 8.01
C TYR A 22 14.25 -6.89 6.51
N PRO A 23 15.38 -6.84 5.81
CA PRO A 23 16.74 -7.01 6.33
C PRO A 23 17.24 -5.79 7.09
N GLU A 24 18.01 -6.03 8.14
CA GLU A 24 18.68 -5.03 8.97
C GLU A 24 20.22 -5.14 8.88
N GLU A 25 20.89 -4.10 9.30
CA GLU A 25 22.37 -4.06 9.42
C GLU A 25 22.76 -3.40 10.74
N VAL A 26 23.94 -3.75 11.25
CA VAL A 26 24.51 -3.11 12.43
C VAL A 26 25.28 -1.87 12.00
N LYS A 27 24.99 -0.74 12.60
CA LYS A 27 25.70 0.53 12.41
C LYS A 27 26.19 1.06 13.74
N GLN A 28 27.33 1.76 13.68
CA GLN A 28 27.81 2.56 14.80
C GLN A 28 27.01 3.85 14.87
N ALA A 29 26.43 4.14 16.03
CA ALA A 29 25.77 5.41 16.32
C ALA A 29 26.61 6.21 17.31
N ASP A 30 26.66 7.51 17.11
CA ASP A 30 27.34 8.47 17.96
C ASP A 30 26.40 9.62 18.31
N SER A 31 26.61 10.25 19.46
CA SER A 31 25.99 11.54 19.73
C SER A 31 26.86 12.67 19.15
N LEU A 32 26.21 13.74 18.69
CA LEU A 32 26.95 14.94 18.22
C LEU A 32 27.92 15.48 19.28
N ILE A 33 27.56 15.37 20.56
CA ILE A 33 28.44 15.77 21.69
C ILE A 33 29.62 14.79 21.78
N GLY A 34 29.39 13.48 21.67
CA GLY A 34 30.43 12.48 21.68
C GLY A 34 31.43 12.65 20.54
N GLU A 35 30.94 12.88 19.32
CA GLU A 35 31.78 13.19 18.16
C GLU A 35 32.62 14.42 18.39
N TRP A 36 32.03 15.53 18.88
CA TRP A 36 32.75 16.74 19.17
C TRP A 36 33.83 16.57 20.24
N LEU A 37 33.52 15.90 21.37
CA LEU A 37 34.47 15.60 22.42
C LEU A 37 35.66 14.79 21.90
N LYS A 38 35.43 13.75 21.12
CA LYS A 38 36.47 12.93 20.50
C LYS A 38 37.35 13.76 19.54
N ALA A 39 36.72 14.56 18.67
CA ALA A 39 37.43 15.39 17.70
C ALA A 39 38.30 16.47 18.36
N ASN A 40 37.97 16.91 19.57
CA ASN A 40 38.72 17.91 20.34
C ASN A 40 39.64 17.30 21.42
N GLY A 41 39.89 15.99 21.42
CA GLY A 41 40.81 15.32 22.33
C GLY A 41 40.26 15.04 23.73
N PHE A 42 38.95 15.20 23.95
CA PHE A 42 38.25 14.91 25.21
C PHE A 42 37.65 13.51 25.30
N THR A 43 38.34 12.50 24.75
CA THR A 43 37.84 11.13 24.71
C THR A 43 37.52 10.53 26.09
N LYS A 44 38.35 10.87 27.12
CA LYS A 44 38.13 10.44 28.49
C LYS A 44 36.82 10.99 29.07
N GLN A 45 36.47 12.23 28.76
CA GLN A 45 35.20 12.82 29.18
C GLN A 45 34.02 12.18 28.44
N ALA A 46 34.18 11.88 27.12
CA ALA A 46 33.17 11.16 26.38
C ALA A 46 32.91 9.77 27.00
N GLU A 47 33.95 9.07 27.44
CA GLU A 47 33.83 7.79 28.13
C GLU A 47 33.17 7.91 29.51
N GLU A 48 33.60 8.88 30.33
CA GLU A 48 33.04 9.15 31.65
C GLU A 48 31.54 9.46 31.63
N TYR A 49 31.08 10.17 30.60
CA TYR A 49 29.66 10.52 30.43
C TYR A 49 28.87 9.51 29.59
N GLY A 50 29.46 8.37 29.22
CA GLY A 50 28.78 7.36 28.42
C GLY A 50 28.42 7.78 27.00
N LEU A 51 29.18 8.69 26.42
CA LEU A 51 28.98 9.27 25.08
C LEU A 51 29.85 8.59 24.02
N LEU A 52 30.27 7.35 24.26
CA LEU A 52 30.98 6.54 23.26
C LEU A 52 29.99 5.99 22.22
N SER A 53 30.55 5.68 21.06
CA SER A 53 29.78 5.01 19.98
C SER A 53 29.22 3.67 20.48
N PHE A 54 28.03 3.33 20.01
CA PHE A 54 27.38 2.06 20.31
C PHE A 54 26.78 1.47 19.05
N ASP A 55 26.61 0.16 19.06
CA ASP A 55 25.99 -0.56 17.96
C ASP A 55 24.47 -0.43 18.01
N ILE A 56 23.87 -0.12 16.86
CA ILE A 56 22.43 -0.17 16.67
C ILE A 56 22.07 -1.02 15.46
N HIS A 57 20.95 -1.73 15.57
CA HIS A 57 20.35 -2.39 14.44
C HIS A 57 19.49 -1.40 13.67
N VAL A 58 19.80 -1.22 12.40
CA VAL A 58 19.06 -0.30 11.51
C VAL A 58 18.52 -1.04 10.31
N GLN A 59 17.36 -0.65 9.88
CA GLN A 59 16.77 -1.16 8.64
C GLN A 59 17.66 -0.79 7.45
N THR A 60 17.88 -1.73 6.52
CA THR A 60 18.69 -1.44 5.32
C THR A 60 18.06 -0.38 4.43
N MET A 61 18.89 0.35 3.67
CA MET A 61 18.39 1.36 2.71
C MET A 61 17.47 0.72 1.66
N LYS A 62 17.75 -0.51 1.22
CA LYS A 62 16.89 -1.25 0.29
C LYS A 62 15.49 -1.44 0.86
N ARG A 63 15.38 -1.91 2.12
CA ARG A 63 14.11 -2.11 2.79
C ARG A 63 13.40 -0.77 3.01
N THR A 64 14.11 0.24 3.46
CA THR A 64 13.56 1.59 3.66
C THR A 64 12.97 2.14 2.37
N LEU A 65 13.66 2.00 1.22
CA LEU A 65 13.13 2.43 -0.07
C LEU A 65 11.79 1.74 -0.40
N VAL A 66 11.73 0.42 -0.22
CA VAL A 66 10.49 -0.34 -0.49
C VAL A 66 9.35 0.14 0.40
N ASP A 67 9.61 0.30 1.71
CA ASP A 67 8.58 0.78 2.65
C ASP A 67 8.10 2.20 2.33
N LYS A 68 8.99 3.09 1.87
CA LYS A 68 8.62 4.46 1.49
C LYS A 68 7.74 4.50 0.24
N VAL A 69 8.00 3.63 -0.75
CA VAL A 69 7.16 3.51 -1.95
C VAL A 69 5.77 3.04 -1.58
N PHE A 70 5.65 1.97 -0.79
CA PHE A 70 4.34 1.50 -0.32
C PHE A 70 3.62 2.55 0.53
N ALA A 71 4.31 3.18 1.49
CA ALA A 71 3.71 4.18 2.37
C ALA A 71 3.16 5.38 1.60
N LEU A 72 3.87 5.87 0.57
CA LEU A 72 3.38 6.95 -0.28
C LEU A 72 2.06 6.59 -0.96
N CYS A 73 1.97 5.37 -1.50
CA CYS A 73 0.73 4.87 -2.10
C CYS A 73 -0.37 4.64 -1.06
N ASP A 74 -0.02 4.14 0.15
CA ASP A 74 -0.97 3.93 1.24
C ASP A 74 -1.64 5.23 1.65
N TYR A 75 -0.87 6.29 1.89
CA TYR A 75 -1.41 7.60 2.30
C TYR A 75 -2.29 8.23 1.21
N MET A 76 -1.94 8.08 -0.07
CA MET A 76 -2.80 8.53 -1.17
C MET A 76 -4.14 7.78 -1.19
N LEU A 77 -4.10 6.45 -1.08
CA LEU A 77 -5.31 5.60 -1.08
C LEU A 77 -6.20 5.82 0.14
N LEU A 78 -5.61 6.24 1.27
CA LEU A 78 -6.34 6.54 2.52
C LEU A 78 -6.83 7.98 2.58
N ASP A 79 -6.49 8.83 1.59
CA ASP A 79 -6.76 10.27 1.58
C ASP A 79 -6.14 11.00 2.79
N ASP A 80 -4.94 10.56 3.19
CA ASP A 80 -4.19 11.08 4.34
C ASP A 80 -2.78 11.51 3.91
N MET A 81 -2.70 12.48 3.00
CA MET A 81 -1.44 12.91 2.38
C MET A 81 -0.69 13.97 3.17
N GLN A 82 -1.37 14.63 4.12
CA GLN A 82 -0.81 15.75 4.86
C GLN A 82 0.39 15.33 5.74
N LYS A 83 1.50 16.04 5.63
CA LYS A 83 2.78 15.79 6.32
C LYS A 83 3.48 14.49 5.90
N HIS A 84 3.06 13.90 4.77
CA HIS A 84 3.64 12.66 4.26
C HIS A 84 4.41 12.82 2.94
N SER A 85 4.42 14.01 2.35
CA SER A 85 5.17 14.31 1.11
C SER A 85 6.68 14.10 1.23
N ARG A 86 7.23 14.09 2.46
CA ARG A 86 8.65 13.79 2.72
C ARG A 86 9.09 12.44 2.12
N HIS A 87 8.17 11.49 1.96
CA HIS A 87 8.49 10.19 1.36
C HIS A 87 8.94 10.31 -0.11
N ILE A 88 8.48 11.34 -0.82
CA ILE A 88 8.94 11.61 -2.20
C ILE A 88 10.43 11.99 -2.20
N TYR A 89 10.83 12.87 -1.28
CA TYR A 89 12.23 13.22 -1.11
C TYR A 89 13.09 12.03 -0.66
N ASP A 90 12.59 11.25 0.30
CA ASP A 90 13.29 10.05 0.78
C ASP A 90 13.54 9.06 -0.36
N ILE A 91 12.53 8.79 -1.20
CA ILE A 91 12.66 7.91 -2.37
C ILE A 91 13.72 8.45 -3.33
N TYR A 92 13.66 9.74 -3.65
CA TYR A 92 14.63 10.38 -4.54
C TYR A 92 16.07 10.21 -4.04
N GLN A 93 16.33 10.45 -2.74
CA GLN A 93 17.65 10.31 -2.12
C GLN A 93 18.13 8.85 -2.05
N LEU A 94 17.25 7.93 -1.70
CA LEU A 94 17.59 6.52 -1.56
C LEU A 94 17.94 5.87 -2.90
N LEU A 95 17.30 6.28 -4.00
CA LEU A 95 17.59 5.77 -5.34
C LEU A 95 19.02 6.04 -5.82
N GLY A 96 19.69 7.04 -5.29
CA GLY A 96 21.12 7.26 -5.54
C GLY A 96 22.06 6.27 -4.85
N ARG A 97 21.53 5.44 -3.92
CA ARG A 97 22.30 4.56 -3.05
C ARG A 97 21.85 3.10 -3.09
N VAL A 98 20.75 2.81 -3.75
CA VAL A 98 20.15 1.48 -3.85
C VAL A 98 20.20 0.99 -5.28
N GLU A 99 20.76 -0.21 -5.47
CA GLU A 99 20.76 -0.90 -6.74
C GLU A 99 19.43 -1.64 -6.95
N LEU A 100 18.74 -1.35 -8.05
CA LEU A 100 17.49 -1.99 -8.46
C LEU A 100 17.80 -3.26 -9.29
N ASN A 101 17.99 -4.37 -8.58
CA ASN A 101 18.34 -5.67 -9.16
C ASN A 101 17.33 -6.76 -8.73
N GLU A 102 17.55 -8.02 -9.13
CA GLU A 102 16.65 -9.12 -8.79
C GLU A 102 16.55 -9.39 -7.28
N GLU A 103 17.61 -9.14 -6.52
CA GLU A 103 17.55 -9.23 -5.04
C GLU A 103 16.58 -8.17 -4.47
N PHE A 104 16.61 -6.96 -5.04
CA PHE A 104 15.68 -5.89 -4.68
C PHE A 104 14.24 -6.26 -5.06
N ARG A 105 14.01 -6.87 -6.23
CA ARG A 105 12.70 -7.40 -6.63
C ARG A 105 12.17 -8.43 -5.64
N ALA A 106 13.01 -9.40 -5.25
CA ALA A 106 12.65 -10.40 -4.24
C ALA A 106 12.32 -9.77 -2.88
N LEU A 107 13.01 -8.69 -2.51
CA LEU A 107 12.71 -7.93 -1.31
C LEU A 107 11.34 -7.25 -1.40
N ILE A 108 10.99 -6.64 -2.53
CA ILE A 108 9.66 -6.02 -2.75
C ILE A 108 8.54 -7.04 -2.53
N HIS A 109 8.66 -8.25 -3.11
CA HIS A 109 7.68 -9.31 -2.91
C HIS A 109 7.53 -9.68 -1.43
N ARG A 110 8.64 -9.88 -0.72
CA ARG A 110 8.63 -10.20 0.72
C ARG A 110 7.97 -9.10 1.53
N VAL A 111 8.34 -7.84 1.27
CA VAL A 111 7.75 -6.69 1.97
C VAL A 111 6.25 -6.57 1.69
N ARG A 112 5.83 -6.80 0.46
CA ARG A 112 4.40 -6.83 0.09
C ARG A 112 3.66 -7.90 0.89
N GLU A 113 4.21 -9.11 0.99
CA GLU A 113 3.64 -10.21 1.77
C GLU A 113 3.51 -9.85 3.27
N ASP A 114 4.55 -9.24 3.87
CA ASP A 114 4.52 -8.82 5.27
C ASP A 114 3.44 -7.73 5.50
N ARG A 115 3.33 -6.77 4.58
CA ARG A 115 2.42 -5.62 4.71
C ARG A 115 0.97 -5.94 4.41
N LYS A 116 0.67 -6.92 3.57
CA LYS A 116 -0.70 -7.18 3.08
C LYS A 116 -1.71 -7.53 4.17
N TYR A 117 -1.24 -7.99 5.34
CA TYR A 117 -2.09 -8.32 6.48
C TYR A 117 -2.41 -7.13 7.38
N HIS A 118 -1.80 -5.98 7.09
CA HIS A 118 -1.97 -4.78 7.90
C HIS A 118 -3.03 -3.85 7.30
N SER A 119 -4.01 -3.44 8.12
CA SER A 119 -5.16 -2.65 7.63
C SER A 119 -4.81 -1.26 7.06
N LEU A 120 -3.65 -0.71 7.45
CA LEU A 120 -3.17 0.59 6.96
C LEU A 120 -2.28 0.47 5.72
N CYS A 121 -1.84 -0.75 5.37
CA CYS A 121 -0.98 -0.99 4.21
C CYS A 121 -1.81 -1.39 2.99
N VAL A 122 -2.73 -0.54 2.58
CA VAL A 122 -3.73 -0.81 1.55
C VAL A 122 -3.11 -1.01 0.16
N SER A 123 -1.97 -0.39 -0.12
CA SER A 123 -1.25 -0.54 -1.39
C SER A 123 -0.54 -1.89 -1.53
N ALA A 124 -0.22 -2.55 -0.41
CA ALA A 124 0.33 -3.90 -0.42
C ALA A 124 -0.75 -4.98 -0.57
N GLN A 125 -2.01 -4.63 -0.23
CA GLN A 125 -3.14 -5.54 -0.38
C GLN A 125 -3.51 -5.67 -1.85
N ASN A 126 -4.11 -6.83 -2.18
CA ASN A 126 -4.80 -7.01 -3.45
C ASN A 126 -3.92 -6.86 -4.69
N ASN A 127 -2.63 -7.06 -4.54
CA ASN A 127 -1.68 -6.89 -5.63
C ASN A 127 -1.86 -5.55 -6.37
N ALA A 128 -2.00 -4.46 -5.57
CA ALA A 128 -2.20 -3.13 -6.12
C ALA A 128 -1.12 -2.78 -7.15
N ASP A 129 -1.52 -2.07 -8.20
CA ASP A 129 -0.64 -1.62 -9.25
C ASP A 129 0.16 -0.41 -8.79
N ILE A 130 1.31 -0.64 -8.14
CA ILE A 130 2.14 0.43 -7.59
C ILE A 130 2.59 1.41 -8.68
N PRO A 131 3.07 0.99 -9.86
CA PRO A 131 3.36 1.91 -10.96
C PRO A 131 2.19 2.83 -11.28
N ALA A 132 0.98 2.30 -11.48
CA ALA A 132 -0.20 3.12 -11.79
C ALA A 132 -0.56 4.09 -10.65
N LEU A 133 -0.39 3.69 -9.38
CA LEU A 133 -0.59 4.58 -8.24
C LEU A 133 0.45 5.71 -8.20
N LEU A 134 1.70 5.42 -8.51
CA LEU A 134 2.75 6.44 -8.60
C LEU A 134 2.52 7.39 -9.79
N GLU A 135 2.05 6.89 -10.93
CA GLU A 135 1.62 7.72 -12.06
C GLU A 135 0.49 8.67 -11.63
N GLN A 136 -0.50 8.17 -10.90
CA GLN A 136 -1.56 9.02 -10.35
C GLN A 136 -1.02 10.09 -9.39
N VAL A 137 -0.05 9.78 -8.52
CA VAL A 137 0.62 10.77 -7.66
C VAL A 137 1.27 11.88 -8.50
N ILE A 138 1.93 11.51 -9.59
CA ILE A 138 2.61 12.45 -10.49
C ILE A 138 1.59 13.33 -11.24
N GLU A 139 0.57 12.72 -11.84
CA GLU A 139 -0.43 13.40 -12.66
C GLU A 139 -1.32 14.35 -11.87
N THR A 140 -1.73 13.94 -10.68
CA THR A 140 -2.61 14.76 -9.83
C THR A 140 -1.88 15.78 -8.98
N GLU A 141 -0.55 15.68 -8.88
CA GLU A 141 0.29 16.50 -8.01
C GLU A 141 -0.23 16.56 -6.55
N CYS A 142 -0.90 15.49 -6.08
CA CYS A 142 -1.63 15.49 -4.81
C CYS A 142 -0.77 15.77 -3.57
N TYR A 143 0.54 15.57 -3.64
CA TYR A 143 1.48 15.89 -2.58
C TYR A 143 2.20 17.24 -2.75
N LYS A 144 2.04 17.93 -3.88
CA LYS A 144 2.85 19.13 -4.20
C LYS A 144 2.70 20.23 -3.17
N LYS A 145 1.47 20.54 -2.80
CA LYS A 145 1.20 21.57 -1.79
C LYS A 145 1.86 21.24 -0.46
N ASP A 146 1.68 20.02 0.05
CA ASP A 146 2.30 19.56 1.30
C ASP A 146 3.83 19.57 1.21
N TYR A 147 4.39 19.21 0.06
CA TYR A 147 5.83 19.23 -0.17
C TYR A 147 6.41 20.65 -0.07
N GLU A 148 5.81 21.61 -0.75
CA GLU A 148 6.27 23.02 -0.77
C GLU A 148 6.07 23.71 0.58
N GLU A 149 4.97 23.44 1.29
CA GLU A 149 4.65 24.08 2.56
C GLU A 149 5.42 23.46 3.75
N HIS A 150 5.67 22.15 3.74
CA HIS A 150 6.26 21.45 4.89
C HIS A 150 7.59 20.78 4.58
N THR A 151 7.64 19.84 3.60
CA THR A 151 8.86 19.06 3.38
C THR A 151 10.04 19.94 2.98
N ARG A 152 9.86 20.83 2.01
CA ARG A 152 10.92 21.69 1.49
C ARG A 152 11.57 22.56 2.56
N THR A 153 10.80 23.04 3.54
CA THR A 153 11.30 23.91 4.61
C THR A 153 12.19 23.17 5.62
N MET A 154 12.08 21.84 5.71
CA MET A 154 12.86 21.00 6.61
C MET A 154 14.12 20.40 5.98
N LEU A 155 14.33 20.58 4.67
CA LEU A 155 15.44 19.93 3.98
C LEU A 155 16.76 20.65 4.25
N TYR A 156 17.79 19.89 4.67
CA TYR A 156 19.14 20.41 4.79
C TYR A 156 19.74 20.76 3.42
N THR A 157 19.54 19.92 2.42
CA THR A 157 19.91 20.20 1.03
C THR A 157 18.65 20.55 0.25
N PRO A 158 18.57 21.77 -0.31
CA PRO A 158 17.40 22.18 -1.09
C PRO A 158 17.11 21.22 -2.23
N CYS A 159 15.84 20.81 -2.34
CA CYS A 159 15.32 19.97 -3.42
C CYS A 159 13.89 20.43 -3.69
N ASN A 160 13.58 20.77 -4.93
CA ASN A 160 12.21 21.16 -5.30
C ASN A 160 11.36 19.92 -5.60
N TYR A 161 10.04 20.12 -5.68
CA TYR A 161 9.10 19.02 -5.92
C TYR A 161 9.35 18.33 -7.27
N GLU A 162 9.59 19.10 -8.32
CA GLU A 162 9.82 18.63 -9.67
C GLU A 162 11.08 17.75 -9.77
N GLU A 163 12.11 18.10 -9.01
CA GLU A 163 13.31 17.28 -8.88
C GLU A 163 13.03 15.99 -8.12
N ALA A 164 12.40 16.07 -6.95
CA ALA A 164 12.09 14.91 -6.11
C ALA A 164 11.18 13.89 -6.83
N ILE A 165 10.20 14.36 -7.62
CA ILE A 165 9.29 13.54 -8.43
C ILE A 165 10.03 12.66 -9.47
N THR A 166 11.22 13.06 -9.90
CA THR A 166 12.02 12.21 -10.81
C THR A 166 12.37 10.87 -10.20
N GLY A 167 12.40 10.78 -8.87
CA GLY A 167 12.57 9.51 -8.15
C GLY A 167 11.42 8.55 -8.40
N LEU A 168 10.17 9.03 -8.38
CA LEU A 168 9.00 8.18 -8.66
C LEU A 168 9.01 7.68 -10.10
N LYS A 169 9.38 8.52 -11.06
CA LYS A 169 9.53 8.13 -12.47
C LYS A 169 10.55 6.99 -12.63
N LYS A 170 11.70 7.08 -11.94
CA LYS A 170 12.70 6.01 -11.94
C LYS A 170 12.17 4.70 -11.34
N ILE A 171 11.36 4.75 -10.32
CA ILE A 171 10.70 3.55 -9.76
C ILE A 171 9.76 2.93 -10.80
N ILE A 172 8.93 3.73 -11.47
CA ILE A 172 8.01 3.27 -12.53
C ILE A 172 8.80 2.63 -13.66
N ASP A 173 9.79 3.34 -14.21
CA ASP A 173 10.62 2.91 -15.34
C ASP A 173 11.41 1.62 -15.04
N SER A 174 11.74 1.37 -13.77
CA SER A 174 12.45 0.16 -13.35
C SER A 174 11.64 -1.11 -13.53
N GLY A 175 10.32 -1.03 -13.57
CA GLY A 175 9.42 -2.18 -13.62
C GLY A 175 9.50 -3.12 -12.41
N MET A 176 10.19 -2.71 -11.31
CA MET A 176 10.43 -3.58 -10.16
C MET A 176 9.18 -3.79 -9.29
N PHE A 177 8.31 -2.80 -9.22
CA PHE A 177 7.10 -2.80 -8.39
C PHE A 177 5.85 -3.31 -9.13
N GLY A 178 6.02 -4.06 -10.21
CA GLY A 178 4.91 -4.64 -10.97
C GLY A 178 4.00 -5.53 -10.13
N LYS A 179 2.87 -5.91 -10.73
CA LYS A 179 1.95 -6.89 -10.15
C LYS A 179 2.62 -8.27 -10.08
N ASP A 180 2.23 -9.04 -9.07
CA ASP A 180 2.59 -10.45 -8.99
C ASP A 180 1.64 -11.25 -9.89
N GLU A 181 2.14 -11.69 -11.05
CA GLU A 181 1.33 -12.44 -12.02
C GLU A 181 0.88 -13.81 -11.49
N GLU A 182 1.65 -14.45 -10.62
CA GLU A 182 1.28 -15.73 -10.02
C GLU A 182 0.14 -15.55 -9.03
N TYR A 183 0.19 -14.49 -8.24
CA TYR A 183 -0.90 -14.09 -7.37
C TYR A 183 -2.19 -13.82 -8.15
N GLU A 184 -2.12 -13.05 -9.24
CA GLU A 184 -3.27 -12.75 -10.09
C GLU A 184 -3.86 -14.02 -10.73
N LYS A 185 -3.01 -14.94 -11.18
CA LYS A 185 -3.46 -16.22 -11.74
C LYS A 185 -4.18 -17.10 -10.72
N ASN A 186 -3.83 -17.00 -9.45
CA ASN A 186 -4.30 -17.88 -8.38
C ASN A 186 -5.36 -17.24 -7.47
N THR A 187 -5.75 -15.98 -7.74
CA THR A 187 -6.70 -15.22 -6.92
C THR A 187 -7.95 -14.85 -7.72
N VAL A 188 -9.11 -14.90 -7.05
CA VAL A 188 -10.39 -14.41 -7.57
C VAL A 188 -10.75 -13.14 -6.80
N HIS A 189 -11.03 -12.07 -7.54
CA HIS A 189 -11.42 -10.79 -6.98
C HIS A 189 -12.93 -10.58 -7.09
N ILE A 190 -13.59 -10.36 -5.94
CA ILE A 190 -15.05 -10.24 -5.86
C ILE A 190 -15.36 -8.91 -5.14
N SER A 191 -15.99 -7.97 -5.84
CA SER A 191 -16.46 -6.73 -5.23
C SER A 191 -17.88 -6.90 -4.71
N VAL A 192 -18.11 -6.51 -3.46
CA VAL A 192 -19.42 -6.54 -2.82
C VAL A 192 -19.75 -5.16 -2.26
N SER A 193 -21.04 -4.83 -2.19
CA SER A 193 -21.48 -3.60 -1.53
C SER A 193 -21.09 -3.61 -0.05
N SER A 194 -20.63 -2.47 0.48
CA SER A 194 -20.37 -2.33 1.91
C SER A 194 -21.63 -2.55 2.77
N ALA A 195 -22.82 -2.41 2.20
CA ALA A 195 -24.10 -2.68 2.86
C ALA A 195 -24.31 -4.17 3.18
N SER A 196 -23.65 -5.09 2.47
CA SER A 196 -23.74 -6.54 2.76
C SER A 196 -23.02 -6.95 4.05
N LYS A 197 -22.18 -6.05 4.62
CA LYS A 197 -21.43 -6.34 5.84
C LYS A 197 -22.34 -6.30 7.06
N ILE A 198 -22.40 -7.43 7.80
CA ILE A 198 -23.18 -7.58 9.04
C ILE A 198 -22.34 -7.19 10.26
N ALA A 199 -21.09 -7.69 10.36
CA ALA A 199 -20.25 -7.50 11.53
C ALA A 199 -18.75 -7.45 11.17
N SER A 200 -17.97 -6.81 12.04
CA SER A 200 -16.51 -6.73 11.93
C SER A 200 -15.86 -7.19 13.24
N TYR A 201 -14.87 -8.08 13.12
CA TYR A 201 -14.04 -8.58 14.19
C TYR A 201 -12.56 -8.35 13.90
N LYS A 202 -11.70 -8.57 14.88
CA LYS A 202 -10.25 -8.36 14.74
C LYS A 202 -9.63 -9.16 13.58
N GLU A 203 -10.09 -10.38 13.37
CA GLU A 203 -9.50 -11.32 12.39
C GLU A 203 -10.35 -11.53 11.14
N TYR A 204 -11.63 -11.22 11.17
CA TYR A 204 -12.57 -11.49 10.07
C TYR A 204 -13.77 -10.55 10.07
N ARG A 205 -14.49 -10.54 8.96
CA ARG A 205 -15.80 -9.88 8.82
C ARG A 205 -16.86 -10.87 8.38
N ILE A 206 -18.10 -10.58 8.75
CA ILE A 206 -19.29 -11.37 8.39
C ILE A 206 -20.12 -10.55 7.41
N PHE A 207 -20.57 -11.22 6.36
CA PHE A 207 -21.39 -10.66 5.30
C PHE A 207 -22.65 -11.47 5.12
N ALA A 208 -23.77 -10.80 4.80
CA ALA A 208 -24.99 -11.47 4.37
C ALA A 208 -24.81 -12.01 2.96
N MET A 209 -25.36 -13.18 2.70
CA MET A 209 -25.62 -13.58 1.32
C MET A 209 -26.66 -12.65 0.71
N PRO A 210 -26.57 -12.34 -0.59
CA PRO A 210 -27.66 -11.67 -1.30
C PRO A 210 -28.95 -12.48 -1.16
N GLU A 211 -30.12 -11.83 -1.32
CA GLU A 211 -31.39 -12.54 -1.40
C GLU A 211 -31.30 -13.61 -2.50
N HIS A 212 -31.41 -14.86 -2.09
CA HIS A 212 -31.18 -16.02 -2.96
C HIS A 212 -32.10 -17.17 -2.53
N ASP A 213 -32.66 -17.88 -3.49
CA ASP A 213 -33.63 -18.96 -3.20
C ASP A 213 -33.05 -20.04 -2.29
N LYS A 214 -31.76 -20.34 -2.42
CA LYS A 214 -31.08 -21.38 -1.67
C LYS A 214 -30.33 -20.88 -0.43
N TYR A 215 -29.69 -19.70 -0.50
CA TYR A 215 -28.78 -19.21 0.51
C TYR A 215 -29.12 -17.82 1.06
N GLY A 216 -30.32 -17.27 0.79
CA GLY A 216 -30.66 -15.90 1.21
C GLY A 216 -30.63 -15.66 2.72
N ASP A 217 -30.88 -16.69 3.53
CA ASP A 217 -30.80 -16.62 4.99
C ASP A 217 -29.41 -16.94 5.56
N TYR A 218 -28.41 -17.12 4.68
CA TYR A 218 -27.05 -17.46 5.09
C TYR A 218 -26.16 -16.21 5.19
N ALA A 219 -25.20 -16.31 6.09
CA ALA A 219 -24.09 -15.37 6.18
C ALA A 219 -22.76 -16.12 5.96
N TYR A 220 -21.76 -15.43 5.49
CA TYR A 220 -20.42 -15.96 5.29
C TYR A 220 -19.37 -15.12 5.97
N LYS A 221 -18.25 -15.75 6.30
CA LYS A 221 -17.15 -15.18 7.04
C LYS A 221 -15.91 -15.12 6.15
N ILE A 222 -15.34 -13.94 6.00
CA ILE A 222 -14.10 -13.73 5.25
C ILE A 222 -13.02 -13.17 6.21
N PRO A 223 -11.83 -13.80 6.28
CA PRO A 223 -10.69 -13.26 7.02
C PRO A 223 -10.27 -11.88 6.50
N ASN A 224 -9.92 -10.97 7.41
CA ASN A 224 -9.54 -9.60 7.05
C ASN A 224 -8.35 -9.53 6.08
N LYS A 225 -7.45 -10.52 6.11
CA LYS A 225 -6.32 -10.63 5.19
C LYS A 225 -6.72 -10.77 3.71
N PHE A 226 -7.96 -11.14 3.44
CA PHE A 226 -8.50 -11.27 2.08
C PHE A 226 -9.45 -10.13 1.72
N ILE A 227 -9.50 -9.06 2.51
CA ILE A 227 -10.48 -7.98 2.33
C ILE A 227 -9.74 -6.66 2.10
N SER A 228 -10.14 -5.94 1.06
CA SER A 228 -9.84 -4.51 0.93
C SER A 228 -11.12 -3.68 0.88
N ILE A 229 -10.99 -2.40 1.19
CA ILE A 229 -12.11 -1.46 1.22
C ILE A 229 -11.86 -0.37 0.20
N ASN A 230 -12.70 -0.31 -0.81
CA ASN A 230 -12.76 0.83 -1.72
C ASN A 230 -13.76 1.85 -1.16
N ARG A 231 -13.24 2.90 -0.52
CA ARG A 231 -14.08 3.94 0.12
C ARG A 231 -14.82 4.80 -0.89
N SER A 232 -14.19 5.10 -2.04
CA SER A 232 -14.79 5.94 -3.08
C SER A 232 -16.02 5.28 -3.71
N GLU A 233 -15.98 3.99 -3.92
CA GLU A 233 -17.08 3.20 -4.50
C GLU A 233 -18.02 2.59 -3.44
N LYS A 234 -17.76 2.80 -2.15
CA LYS A 234 -18.47 2.14 -1.04
C LYS A 234 -18.52 0.62 -1.20
N ALA A 235 -17.46 0.06 -1.77
CA ALA A 235 -17.33 -1.35 -2.06
C ALA A 235 -16.30 -2.02 -1.14
N ILE A 236 -16.49 -3.31 -0.92
CA ILE A 236 -15.54 -4.20 -0.26
C ILE A 236 -15.11 -5.22 -1.29
N VAL A 237 -13.80 -5.38 -1.46
CA VAL A 237 -13.26 -6.35 -2.42
C VAL A 237 -12.66 -7.52 -1.66
N PHE A 238 -13.08 -8.73 -2.03
CA PHE A 238 -12.47 -9.98 -1.56
C PHE A 238 -11.42 -10.44 -2.56
N HIS A 239 -10.30 -10.91 -2.05
CA HIS A 239 -9.17 -11.46 -2.80
C HIS A 239 -8.94 -12.88 -2.34
N LEU A 240 -9.74 -13.80 -2.88
CA LEU A 240 -9.78 -15.17 -2.42
C LEU A 240 -8.89 -16.06 -3.29
N PRO A 241 -7.98 -16.87 -2.70
CA PRO A 241 -7.29 -17.91 -3.44
C PRO A 241 -8.32 -18.82 -4.15
N LYS A 242 -8.01 -19.31 -5.34
CA LYS A 242 -8.94 -20.16 -6.12
C LYS A 242 -9.35 -21.43 -5.39
N ASP A 243 -8.50 -21.94 -4.52
CA ASP A 243 -8.73 -23.10 -3.67
C ASP A 243 -9.40 -22.79 -2.33
N TYR A 244 -9.74 -21.51 -2.07
CA TYR A 244 -10.39 -21.11 -0.84
C TYR A 244 -11.82 -21.67 -0.76
N VAL A 245 -12.21 -22.13 0.44
CA VAL A 245 -13.56 -22.63 0.71
C VAL A 245 -14.33 -21.58 1.52
N VAL A 246 -15.40 -21.07 0.94
CA VAL A 246 -16.30 -20.12 1.61
C VAL A 246 -17.30 -20.90 2.47
N ARG A 247 -17.28 -20.66 3.77
CA ARG A 247 -18.20 -21.29 4.73
C ARG A 247 -19.39 -20.40 4.99
N LEU A 248 -20.55 -20.94 4.69
CA LEU A 248 -21.86 -20.33 4.90
C LEU A 248 -22.49 -20.87 6.17
N LYS A 249 -23.19 -20.02 6.91
CA LYS A 249 -24.00 -20.42 8.07
C LYS A 249 -25.38 -19.78 8.01
N ASN A 250 -26.43 -20.57 8.10
CA ASN A 250 -27.79 -20.08 8.22
C ASN A 250 -28.03 -19.54 9.63
N GLY A 251 -28.47 -18.29 9.74
CA GLY A 251 -28.68 -17.60 11.01
C GLY A 251 -29.85 -18.16 11.83
N ARG A 252 -30.83 -18.82 11.19
CA ARG A 252 -32.04 -19.34 11.86
C ARG A 252 -31.92 -20.82 12.21
N THR A 253 -31.44 -21.62 11.26
CA THR A 253 -31.41 -23.10 11.40
C THR A 253 -30.08 -23.63 11.91
N ASN A 254 -29.04 -22.81 11.97
CA ASN A 254 -27.64 -23.19 12.23
C ASN A 254 -27.04 -24.17 11.21
N GLN A 255 -27.72 -24.44 10.12
CA GLN A 255 -27.18 -25.27 9.03
C GLN A 255 -25.96 -24.57 8.43
N THR A 256 -24.99 -25.38 8.00
CA THR A 256 -23.76 -24.88 7.36
C THR A 256 -23.66 -25.42 5.94
N ALA A 257 -23.04 -24.66 5.05
CA ALA A 257 -22.68 -25.12 3.71
C ALA A 257 -21.24 -24.65 3.42
N GLU A 258 -20.55 -25.37 2.58
CA GLU A 258 -19.23 -25.02 2.09
C GLU A 258 -19.29 -24.93 0.57
N LEU A 259 -18.74 -23.84 0.04
CA LEU A 259 -18.65 -23.58 -1.40
C LEU A 259 -17.20 -23.31 -1.77
N THR A 260 -16.72 -23.88 -2.84
CA THR A 260 -15.48 -23.40 -3.48
C THR A 260 -15.68 -21.96 -3.94
N VAL A 261 -14.61 -21.20 -4.14
CA VAL A 261 -14.72 -19.83 -4.67
C VAL A 261 -15.47 -19.81 -6.00
N THR A 262 -15.25 -20.80 -6.87
CA THR A 262 -15.94 -20.91 -8.15
C THR A 262 -17.43 -21.11 -7.99
N GLU A 263 -17.85 -22.01 -7.09
CA GLU A 263 -19.27 -22.22 -6.77
C GLU A 263 -19.87 -20.99 -6.10
N PHE A 264 -19.17 -20.38 -5.16
CA PHE A 264 -19.62 -19.16 -4.51
C PHE A 264 -19.88 -18.04 -5.52
N VAL A 265 -18.95 -17.83 -6.46
CA VAL A 265 -19.11 -16.88 -7.56
C VAL A 265 -20.29 -17.23 -8.45
N ALA A 266 -20.46 -18.51 -8.82
CA ALA A 266 -21.57 -18.94 -9.66
C ALA A 266 -22.93 -18.76 -8.99
N GLU A 267 -23.04 -19.08 -7.71
CA GLU A 267 -24.28 -18.90 -6.92
C GLU A 267 -24.64 -17.41 -6.75
N VAL A 268 -23.64 -16.53 -6.72
CA VAL A 268 -23.84 -15.09 -6.52
C VAL A 268 -23.94 -14.31 -7.84
N ALA A 269 -23.16 -14.66 -8.87
CA ALA A 269 -23.13 -13.98 -10.17
C ALA A 269 -24.22 -14.45 -11.15
N GLY A 270 -24.86 -15.57 -10.88
CA GLY A 270 -25.93 -16.13 -11.74
C GLY A 270 -27.22 -15.32 -11.76
N LYS A 271 -27.34 -14.28 -10.93
CA LYS A 271 -28.49 -13.36 -10.87
C LYS A 271 -27.99 -11.94 -10.94
N ASP A 272 -28.49 -11.16 -11.83
CA ASP A 272 -28.25 -9.75 -12.13
C ASP A 272 -27.25 -9.03 -11.20
N GLU A 273 -25.99 -8.87 -11.64
CA GLU A 273 -24.89 -8.23 -10.86
C GLU A 273 -25.32 -6.87 -10.30
N SER A 274 -26.28 -6.19 -10.94
CA SER A 274 -26.79 -4.89 -10.53
C SER A 274 -27.71 -4.96 -9.30
N ALA A 275 -28.43 -6.06 -9.11
CA ALA A 275 -29.39 -6.22 -8.02
C ALA A 275 -28.72 -6.47 -6.66
N TYR A 276 -27.50 -7.03 -6.64
CA TYR A 276 -26.83 -7.46 -5.41
C TYR A 276 -25.57 -6.68 -5.08
N GLY A 277 -25.16 -5.70 -5.91
CA GLY A 277 -23.94 -4.93 -5.68
C GLY A 277 -22.67 -5.78 -5.69
N MET A 278 -22.68 -6.92 -6.34
CA MET A 278 -21.52 -7.76 -6.55
C MET A 278 -20.96 -7.58 -7.96
N LYS A 279 -19.66 -7.41 -8.08
CA LYS A 279 -18.93 -7.34 -9.34
C LYS A 279 -17.72 -8.24 -9.29
N ILE A 280 -17.60 -9.16 -10.25
CA ILE A 280 -16.39 -9.95 -10.42
C ILE A 280 -15.39 -9.09 -11.20
N ILE A 281 -14.30 -8.73 -10.54
CA ILE A 281 -13.19 -8.03 -11.17
C ILE A 281 -12.33 -9.08 -11.86
N ARG A 282 -12.47 -9.20 -13.19
CA ARG A 282 -11.58 -10.04 -13.99
C ARG A 282 -10.29 -9.27 -14.26
N PRO A 283 -9.10 -9.90 -14.14
CA PRO A 283 -7.86 -9.27 -14.59
C PRO A 283 -8.06 -8.85 -16.06
N SER A 284 -7.70 -7.61 -16.38
CA SER A 284 -7.75 -7.14 -17.75
C SER A 284 -6.88 -8.06 -18.61
N GLN A 285 -7.50 -8.77 -19.54
CA GLN A 285 -6.73 -9.41 -20.62
C GLN A 285 -6.04 -8.27 -21.36
N THR A 286 -4.73 -8.20 -21.27
CA THR A 286 -3.91 -7.32 -22.09
C THR A 286 -4.33 -7.56 -23.53
N ALA A 287 -4.98 -6.56 -24.14
CA ALA A 287 -5.36 -6.57 -25.53
C ALA A 287 -4.09 -6.65 -26.35
N ASN A 288 -3.81 -7.86 -26.89
CA ASN A 288 -2.87 -8.00 -28.00
C ASN A 288 -3.33 -7.08 -29.11
N GLY A 289 -2.42 -6.22 -29.56
CA GLY A 289 -2.65 -5.19 -30.52
C GLY A 289 -3.34 -5.68 -31.79
N GLY A 290 -4.49 -5.12 -32.05
CA GLY A 290 -5.18 -5.15 -33.32
C GLY A 290 -5.62 -3.73 -33.67
N ASN A 291 -4.81 -3.05 -34.45
CA ASN A 291 -5.13 -1.79 -35.09
C ASN A 291 -6.40 -1.95 -35.91
N THR A 292 -7.51 -1.42 -35.46
CA THR A 292 -8.68 -1.17 -36.30
C THR A 292 -8.83 0.34 -36.50
N PRO A 293 -8.86 0.82 -37.73
CA PRO A 293 -8.89 2.27 -38.05
C PRO A 293 -10.26 2.86 -37.63
N LYS A 294 -10.21 3.96 -36.90
CA LYS A 294 -11.37 4.80 -36.58
C LYS A 294 -12.03 5.30 -37.85
N LYS A 295 -13.28 4.88 -38.13
CA LYS A 295 -14.13 5.51 -39.12
C LYS A 295 -14.49 6.94 -38.67
N LYS A 296 -14.07 7.94 -39.42
CA LYS A 296 -14.54 9.33 -39.33
C LYS A 296 -16.04 9.36 -39.56
N LYS A 297 -16.81 9.88 -38.59
CA LYS A 297 -18.19 10.36 -38.85
C LYS A 297 -18.07 11.69 -39.55
N THR A 298 -18.56 11.74 -40.77
CA THR A 298 -18.83 12.97 -41.52
C THR A 298 -20.16 13.56 -41.01
N ASP A 299 -20.08 14.76 -40.50
CA ASP A 299 -21.26 15.60 -40.26
C ASP A 299 -21.91 16.00 -41.57
N PHE A 300 -23.19 15.69 -41.71
CA PHE A 300 -24.07 16.33 -42.66
C PHE A 300 -25.04 17.22 -41.90
N ASN A 301 -24.74 18.53 -41.89
CA ASN A 301 -25.70 19.56 -41.63
C ASN A 301 -26.16 20.12 -42.98
N SER A 302 -27.44 20.08 -43.25
CA SER A 302 -28.06 21.04 -44.14
C SER A 302 -29.58 21.10 -43.91
N LYS A 303 -29.94 22.20 -43.50
CA LYS A 303 -31.13 23.06 -43.58
C LYS A 303 -31.90 23.17 -42.28
#